data_187cd7d5cf594eda14a864a3ad78dad0
#
_entry.id   187cd7d5cf594eda14a864a3ad78dad0
#
_cell.length_a   1.000
_cell.length_b   1.000
_cell.length_c   1.000
_cell.angle_alpha   90.00
_cell.angle_beta   90.00
_cell.angle_gamma   90.00
#
_symmetry.space_group_name_H-M   'P 1'
#
loop_
_entity.id
_entity.type
_entity.pdbx_description
1 polymer ?
#
loop_
_entity_poly.entity_id
_entity_poly.type
_entity_poly.pdbx_seq_one_letter_code
_entity_poly.pdbx_strand_id
1 'polypeptide(L)'
;MGSYVCQNLSEEGWNIVASGRTEETLESLSNEISGLEILPVDARDADAMKEAVGEILQRHGRLDAVVVAVGSILLRPLHATSTEQVQDTIDQNFTTAFNAIRSAAVPMMRGEGGRIVLFSSVAATHGMTNHAAIAAAKAAVEGLTRASAADYAKRGIRVNAIAPAMTDTPMSEHLLKNDASRKISDLMHPVGRIGEAKEIADVASWLVNGAPEWMTGQIIGVNGGLGTIKP
;
A
#
# COMPACT_ATOMS: atom_id res chain seq x y z
N MET A 1 -2.88 1.33 8.58
CA MET A 1 -1.51 1.14 8.06
C MET A 1 -0.89 2.46 7.61
N GLY A 2 -1.47 3.21 6.66
CA GLY A 2 -0.88 4.48 6.18
C GLY A 2 -0.59 5.49 7.29
N SER A 3 -1.49 5.67 8.25
CA SER A 3 -1.28 6.55 9.41
C SER A 3 -0.04 6.17 10.24
N TYR A 4 0.16 4.88 10.51
CA TYR A 4 1.38 4.42 11.20
C TYR A 4 2.65 4.63 10.39
N VAL A 5 2.59 4.52 9.04
CA VAL A 5 3.74 4.87 8.19
C VAL A 5 4.05 6.36 8.31
N CYS A 6 3.03 7.24 8.27
CA CYS A 6 3.22 8.68 8.48
C CYS A 6 3.87 8.95 9.84
N GLN A 7 3.38 8.32 10.90
CA GLN A 7 3.93 8.47 12.25
C GLN A 7 5.40 8.02 12.31
N ASN A 8 5.70 6.79 11.88
CA ASN A 8 7.05 6.23 11.93
C ASN A 8 8.06 7.11 11.18
N LEU A 9 7.73 7.50 9.95
CA LEU A 9 8.63 8.32 9.13
C LEU A 9 8.76 9.75 9.65
N SER A 10 7.71 10.32 10.26
CA SER A 10 7.79 11.62 10.93
C SER A 10 8.74 11.58 12.14
N GLU A 11 8.68 10.52 12.96
CA GLU A 11 9.59 10.30 14.08
C GLU A 11 11.06 10.13 13.62
N GLU A 12 11.28 9.66 12.38
CA GLU A 12 12.59 9.55 11.73
C GLU A 12 13.04 10.83 11.01
N GLY A 13 12.26 11.92 11.11
CA GLY A 13 12.60 13.26 10.59
C GLY A 13 12.29 13.47 9.11
N TRP A 14 11.43 12.66 8.50
CA TRP A 14 10.93 12.88 7.14
C TRP A 14 9.90 13.99 7.08
N ASN A 15 9.93 14.80 6.02
CA ASN A 15 8.82 15.68 5.67
C ASN A 15 7.73 14.85 4.98
N ILE A 16 6.55 14.78 5.58
CA ILE A 16 5.47 13.90 5.14
C ILE A 16 4.32 14.72 4.56
N VAL A 17 3.88 14.35 3.37
CA VAL A 17 2.61 14.81 2.79
C VAL A 17 1.66 13.61 2.75
N ALA A 18 0.67 13.61 3.63
CA ALA A 18 -0.38 12.59 3.64
C ALA A 18 -1.46 12.92 2.61
N SER A 19 -1.84 11.92 1.82
CA SER A 19 -2.82 12.08 0.78
C SER A 19 -3.92 11.02 0.83
N GLY A 20 -5.14 11.42 0.51
CA GLY A 20 -6.34 10.59 0.50
C GLY A 20 -7.55 11.38 0.04
N ARG A 21 -8.69 10.71 -0.12
CA ARG A 21 -9.92 11.33 -0.63
C ARG A 21 -10.71 12.14 0.40
N THR A 22 -10.59 11.78 1.66
CA THR A 22 -11.43 12.31 2.75
C THR A 22 -10.61 13.31 3.56
N GLU A 23 -10.91 14.58 3.38
CA GLU A 23 -10.18 15.69 4.00
C GLU A 23 -10.24 15.62 5.54
N GLU A 24 -11.41 15.33 6.12
CA GLU A 24 -11.57 15.23 7.56
C GLU A 24 -10.68 14.15 8.19
N THR A 25 -10.45 13.03 7.46
CA THR A 25 -9.55 11.97 7.92
C THR A 25 -8.08 12.42 7.89
N LEU A 26 -7.72 13.21 6.89
CA LEU A 26 -6.37 13.78 6.76
C LEU A 26 -6.12 14.86 7.83
N GLU A 27 -7.11 15.72 8.09
CA GLU A 27 -7.06 16.73 9.16
C GLU A 27 -6.91 16.08 10.54
N SER A 28 -7.70 15.02 10.82
CA SER A 28 -7.52 14.27 12.07
C SER A 28 -6.10 13.76 12.22
N LEU A 29 -5.53 13.18 11.16
CA LEU A 29 -4.16 12.66 11.17
C LEU A 29 -3.12 13.79 11.36
N SER A 30 -3.32 14.95 10.74
CA SER A 30 -2.41 16.09 10.88
C SER A 30 -2.42 16.71 12.28
N ASN A 31 -3.54 16.59 12.99
CA ASN A 31 -3.63 16.99 14.40
C ASN A 31 -2.86 16.04 15.34
N GLU A 32 -2.71 14.76 14.94
CA GLU A 32 -1.98 13.75 15.73
C GLU A 32 -0.46 13.78 15.46
N ILE A 33 -0.03 14.17 14.27
CA ILE A 33 1.37 14.12 13.83
C ILE A 33 1.86 15.53 13.52
N SER A 34 2.74 16.06 14.38
CA SER A 34 3.28 17.41 14.21
C SER A 34 4.08 17.55 12.91
N GLY A 35 3.79 18.59 12.13
CA GLY A 35 4.48 18.88 10.88
C GLY A 35 3.99 18.04 9.69
N LEU A 36 2.97 17.20 9.86
CA LEU A 36 2.34 16.47 8.75
C LEU A 36 1.57 17.46 7.86
N GLU A 37 1.93 17.50 6.59
CA GLU A 37 1.15 18.20 5.57
C GLU A 37 0.07 17.27 5.01
N ILE A 38 -1.04 17.85 4.59
CA ILE A 38 -2.12 17.11 3.93
C ILE A 38 -2.35 17.63 2.51
N LEU A 39 -2.69 16.71 1.62
CA LEU A 39 -3.04 17.03 0.24
C LEU A 39 -4.16 16.09 -0.23
N PRO A 40 -5.44 16.52 -0.15
CA PRO A 40 -6.56 15.72 -0.59
C PRO A 40 -6.48 15.41 -2.08
N VAL A 41 -6.48 14.12 -2.44
CA VAL A 41 -6.47 13.68 -3.84
C VAL A 41 -7.12 12.31 -3.98
N ASP A 42 -7.83 12.09 -5.07
CA ASP A 42 -8.25 10.76 -5.50
C ASP A 42 -7.16 10.13 -6.39
N ALA A 43 -6.44 9.16 -5.86
CA ALA A 43 -5.37 8.49 -6.57
C ALA A 43 -5.83 7.69 -7.82
N ARG A 44 -7.15 7.53 -8.02
CA ARG A 44 -7.70 6.95 -9.26
C ARG A 44 -7.65 7.95 -10.41
N ASP A 45 -7.62 9.24 -10.12
CA ASP A 45 -7.50 10.32 -11.10
C ASP A 45 -6.02 10.57 -11.43
N ALA A 46 -5.64 10.29 -12.66
CA ALA A 46 -4.26 10.39 -13.12
C ALA A 46 -3.76 11.84 -13.22
N ASP A 47 -4.64 12.77 -13.57
CA ASP A 47 -4.29 14.19 -13.69
C ASP A 47 -4.20 14.84 -12.31
N ALA A 48 -5.13 14.55 -11.41
CA ALA A 48 -5.07 14.98 -10.01
C ALA A 48 -3.80 14.48 -9.32
N MET A 49 -3.39 13.21 -9.53
CA MET A 49 -2.13 12.68 -9.01
C MET A 49 -0.90 13.40 -9.56
N LYS A 50 -0.91 13.75 -10.83
CA LYS A 50 0.18 14.52 -11.46
C LYS A 50 0.28 15.93 -10.89
N GLU A 51 -0.87 16.59 -10.70
CA GLU A 51 -0.95 17.93 -10.08
C GLU A 51 -0.45 17.89 -8.63
N ALA A 52 -0.90 16.90 -7.85
CA ALA A 52 -0.46 16.71 -6.46
C ALA A 52 1.06 16.54 -6.35
N VAL A 53 1.67 15.70 -7.18
CA VAL A 53 3.13 15.56 -7.22
C VAL A 53 3.80 16.86 -7.65
N GLY A 54 3.23 17.59 -8.61
CA GLY A 54 3.71 18.91 -9.03
C GLY A 54 3.73 19.93 -7.87
N GLU A 55 2.67 19.95 -7.07
CA GLU A 55 2.56 20.81 -5.89
C GLU A 55 3.60 20.45 -4.82
N ILE A 56 3.81 19.15 -4.54
CA ILE A 56 4.86 18.68 -3.62
C ILE A 56 6.23 19.17 -4.09
N LEU A 57 6.52 19.06 -5.38
CA LEU A 57 7.80 19.52 -5.93
C LEU A 57 7.96 21.06 -5.85
N GLN A 58 6.88 21.82 -6.00
CA GLN A 58 6.93 23.28 -5.82
C GLN A 58 7.21 23.67 -4.37
N ARG A 59 6.66 22.95 -3.40
CA ARG A 59 6.85 23.22 -1.97
C ARG A 59 8.21 22.76 -1.45
N HIS A 60 8.65 21.55 -1.84
CA HIS A 60 9.80 20.87 -1.23
C HIS A 60 11.00 20.72 -2.17
N GLY A 61 10.85 20.94 -3.47
CA GLY A 61 11.92 20.80 -4.45
C GLY A 61 12.29 19.36 -4.81
N ARG A 62 11.79 18.35 -4.07
CA ARG A 62 12.15 16.92 -4.21
C ARG A 62 11.00 16.00 -3.84
N LEU A 63 11.11 14.74 -4.30
CA LEU A 63 10.25 13.64 -3.90
C LEU A 63 11.11 12.38 -3.74
N ASP A 64 11.26 11.90 -2.51
CA ASP A 64 12.19 10.82 -2.16
C ASP A 64 11.51 9.48 -1.97
N ALA A 65 10.25 9.50 -1.52
CA ALA A 65 9.50 8.28 -1.31
C ALA A 65 8.02 8.44 -1.66
N VAL A 66 7.41 7.34 -2.09
CA VAL A 66 5.96 7.20 -2.25
C VAL A 66 5.51 5.89 -1.63
N VAL A 67 4.58 5.96 -0.68
CA VAL A 67 3.96 4.77 -0.07
C VAL A 67 2.49 4.74 -0.44
N VAL A 68 2.07 3.74 -1.23
CA VAL A 68 0.69 3.64 -1.73
C VAL A 68 -0.11 2.72 -0.81
N ALA A 69 -0.63 3.27 0.27
CA ALA A 69 -1.46 2.55 1.26
C ALA A 69 -2.97 2.58 0.95
N VAL A 70 -3.33 2.94 -0.27
CA VAL A 70 -4.72 2.97 -0.75
C VAL A 70 -5.15 1.59 -1.23
N GLY A 71 -6.41 1.23 -0.98
CA GLY A 71 -6.98 -0.02 -1.47
C GLY A 71 -8.38 -0.27 -0.93
N SER A 72 -8.94 -1.43 -1.31
CA SER A 72 -10.22 -1.92 -0.83
C SER A 72 -10.18 -3.44 -0.67
N ILE A 73 -11.19 -4.00 0.01
CA ILE A 73 -11.39 -5.45 0.12
C ILE A 73 -12.81 -5.77 -0.39
N LEU A 74 -12.89 -6.59 -1.44
CA LEU A 74 -14.12 -7.19 -1.91
C LEU A 74 -14.04 -8.70 -1.78
N LEU A 75 -14.85 -9.27 -0.88
CA LEU A 75 -14.99 -10.72 -0.70
C LEU A 75 -16.34 -11.17 -1.21
N ARG A 76 -16.37 -11.79 -2.39
CA ARG A 76 -17.61 -12.23 -3.05
C ARG A 76 -17.36 -13.44 -3.94
N PRO A 77 -18.32 -14.40 -4.02
CA PRO A 77 -18.23 -15.51 -4.97
C PRO A 77 -18.08 -14.98 -6.40
N LEU A 78 -17.21 -15.61 -7.20
CA LEU A 78 -16.89 -15.16 -8.56
C LEU A 78 -18.16 -14.99 -9.43
N HIS A 79 -19.07 -15.96 -9.39
CA HIS A 79 -20.32 -15.95 -10.18
C HIS A 79 -21.34 -14.89 -9.72
N ALA A 80 -21.16 -14.33 -8.52
CA ALA A 80 -22.02 -13.27 -7.98
C ALA A 80 -21.37 -11.87 -8.02
N THR A 81 -20.13 -11.78 -8.54
CA THR A 81 -19.42 -10.50 -8.65
C THR A 81 -19.76 -9.83 -9.98
N SER A 82 -20.28 -8.60 -9.95
CA SER A 82 -20.60 -7.86 -11.17
C SER A 82 -19.33 -7.26 -11.81
N THR A 83 -19.42 -6.90 -13.09
CA THR A 83 -18.34 -6.25 -13.83
C THR A 83 -17.93 -4.92 -13.19
N GLU A 84 -18.89 -4.16 -12.70
CA GLU A 84 -18.67 -2.87 -12.03
C GLU A 84 -17.89 -3.07 -10.72
N GLN A 85 -18.21 -4.12 -9.96
CA GLN A 85 -17.48 -4.47 -8.74
C GLN A 85 -16.03 -4.89 -9.02
N VAL A 86 -15.80 -5.62 -10.11
CA VAL A 86 -14.45 -5.97 -10.56
C VAL A 86 -13.69 -4.71 -10.94
N GLN A 87 -14.29 -3.84 -11.76
CA GLN A 87 -13.66 -2.60 -12.20
C GLN A 87 -13.32 -1.69 -11.01
N ASP A 88 -14.26 -1.47 -10.09
CA ASP A 88 -14.02 -0.68 -8.89
C ASP A 88 -12.90 -1.26 -8.02
N THR A 89 -12.83 -2.59 -7.89
CA THR A 89 -11.74 -3.26 -7.16
C THR A 89 -10.39 -3.04 -7.85
N ILE A 90 -10.32 -3.10 -9.17
CA ILE A 90 -9.11 -2.81 -9.95
C ILE A 90 -8.72 -1.35 -9.76
N ASP A 91 -9.67 -0.43 -9.89
CA ASP A 91 -9.41 1.00 -9.81
C ASP A 91 -8.89 1.42 -8.44
N GLN A 92 -9.47 0.88 -7.37
CA GLN A 92 -9.05 1.19 -6.01
C GLN A 92 -7.71 0.55 -5.60
N ASN A 93 -7.29 -0.54 -6.21
CA ASN A 93 -6.10 -1.28 -5.80
C ASN A 93 -4.94 -1.18 -6.79
N PHE A 94 -5.21 -1.31 -8.09
CA PHE A 94 -4.18 -1.30 -9.13
C PHE A 94 -4.01 0.08 -9.77
N THR A 95 -5.11 0.72 -10.22
CA THR A 95 -5.03 2.02 -10.91
C THR A 95 -4.43 3.09 -10.00
N THR A 96 -4.76 3.10 -8.71
CA THR A 96 -4.16 3.99 -7.72
C THR A 96 -2.64 3.81 -7.62
N ALA A 97 -2.15 2.57 -7.55
CA ALA A 97 -0.73 2.25 -7.52
C ALA A 97 -0.01 2.65 -8.82
N PHE A 98 -0.63 2.37 -9.95
CA PHE A 98 -0.11 2.74 -11.27
C PHE A 98 0.03 4.26 -11.42
N ASN A 99 -1.00 5.03 -11.07
CA ASN A 99 -0.99 6.48 -11.15
C ASN A 99 0.06 7.10 -10.22
N ALA A 100 0.21 6.56 -9.00
CA ALA A 100 1.23 7.03 -8.06
C ALA A 100 2.65 6.83 -8.61
N ILE A 101 2.98 5.65 -9.15
CA ILE A 101 4.28 5.40 -9.77
C ILE A 101 4.50 6.31 -10.97
N ARG A 102 3.50 6.38 -11.88
CA ARG A 102 3.57 7.19 -13.10
C ARG A 102 3.85 8.66 -12.80
N SER A 103 3.21 9.21 -11.78
CA SER A 103 3.37 10.62 -11.39
C SER A 103 4.73 10.88 -10.71
N ALA A 104 5.24 9.94 -9.91
CA ALA A 104 6.47 10.07 -9.16
C ALA A 104 7.74 9.75 -9.96
N ALA A 105 7.66 8.88 -10.95
CA ALA A 105 8.84 8.33 -11.62
C ALA A 105 9.73 9.41 -12.28
N VAL A 106 9.15 10.34 -13.04
CA VAL A 106 9.94 11.39 -13.72
C VAL A 106 10.61 12.35 -12.73
N PRO A 107 9.91 12.88 -11.71
CA PRO A 107 10.56 13.67 -10.66
C PRO A 107 11.70 12.91 -9.96
N MET A 108 11.50 11.68 -9.54
CA MET A 108 12.52 10.87 -8.89
C MET A 108 13.73 10.61 -9.80
N MET A 109 13.51 10.34 -11.10
CA MET A 109 14.60 10.17 -12.08
C MET A 109 15.43 11.43 -12.32
N ARG A 110 14.84 12.62 -12.13
CA ARG A 110 15.53 13.91 -12.26
C ARG A 110 16.26 14.31 -10.97
N GLY A 111 15.86 13.74 -9.84
CA GLY A 111 16.51 13.90 -8.54
C GLY A 111 17.56 12.83 -8.29
N GLU A 112 17.66 12.38 -7.08
CA GLU A 112 18.63 11.37 -6.61
C GLU A 112 18.08 9.93 -6.61
N GLY A 113 16.98 9.68 -7.31
CA GLY A 113 16.24 8.43 -7.25
C GLY A 113 15.13 8.49 -6.21
N GLY A 114 14.76 7.34 -5.63
CA GLY A 114 13.71 7.31 -4.61
C GLY A 114 13.24 5.90 -4.25
N ARG A 115 12.30 5.83 -3.33
CA ARG A 115 11.69 4.58 -2.82
C ARG A 115 10.20 4.57 -3.09
N ILE A 116 9.69 3.48 -3.65
CA ILE A 116 8.26 3.26 -3.87
C ILE A 116 7.86 1.98 -3.17
N VAL A 117 6.88 2.08 -2.27
CA VAL A 117 6.35 0.95 -1.51
C VAL A 117 4.88 0.77 -1.85
N LEU A 118 4.53 -0.42 -2.33
CA LEU A 118 3.18 -0.82 -2.70
C LEU A 118 2.63 -1.86 -1.72
N PHE A 119 1.31 -2.04 -1.71
CA PHE A 119 0.65 -3.07 -0.90
C PHE A 119 -0.05 -4.08 -1.81
N SER A 120 0.50 -5.29 -1.86
CA SER A 120 -0.13 -6.49 -2.40
C SER A 120 -1.00 -7.16 -1.31
N SER A 121 -1.14 -8.47 -1.38
CA SER A 121 -1.81 -9.33 -0.40
C SER A 121 -1.34 -10.77 -0.58
N VAL A 122 -1.40 -11.57 0.47
CA VAL A 122 -1.23 -13.03 0.38
C VAL A 122 -2.21 -13.65 -0.64
N ALA A 123 -3.39 -13.05 -0.81
CA ALA A 123 -4.39 -13.50 -1.78
C ALA A 123 -3.94 -13.38 -3.25
N ALA A 124 -2.88 -12.61 -3.56
CA ALA A 124 -2.32 -12.52 -4.90
C ALA A 124 -1.71 -13.84 -5.39
N THR A 125 -1.20 -14.66 -4.47
CA THR A 125 -0.52 -15.92 -4.76
C THR A 125 -1.20 -17.14 -4.17
N HIS A 126 -2.10 -16.95 -3.18
CA HIS A 126 -2.86 -18.02 -2.54
C HIS A 126 -4.32 -18.01 -2.99
N GLY A 127 -4.82 -19.15 -3.46
CA GLY A 127 -6.24 -19.33 -3.76
C GLY A 127 -7.08 -19.30 -2.49
N MET A 128 -7.90 -18.26 -2.35
CA MET A 128 -8.79 -18.08 -1.21
C MET A 128 -10.25 -17.94 -1.69
N THR A 129 -11.18 -18.55 -0.96
CA THR A 129 -12.60 -18.47 -1.31
C THR A 129 -13.10 -17.03 -1.30
N ASN A 130 -13.89 -16.65 -2.31
CA ASN A 130 -14.47 -15.30 -2.47
C ASN A 130 -13.47 -14.17 -2.75
N HIS A 131 -12.21 -14.45 -3.08
CA HIS A 131 -11.18 -13.44 -3.27
C HIS A 131 -10.87 -13.13 -4.75
N ALA A 132 -11.63 -13.64 -5.71
CA ALA A 132 -11.25 -13.59 -7.13
C ALA A 132 -10.89 -12.17 -7.63
N ALA A 133 -11.73 -11.16 -7.37
CA ALA A 133 -11.49 -9.80 -7.83
C ALA A 133 -10.26 -9.17 -7.13
N ILE A 134 -10.19 -9.25 -5.81
CA ILE A 134 -9.09 -8.65 -5.04
C ILE A 134 -7.76 -9.38 -5.28
N ALA A 135 -7.78 -10.70 -5.43
CA ALA A 135 -6.60 -11.50 -5.76
C ALA A 135 -6.01 -11.07 -7.11
N ALA A 136 -6.86 -10.94 -8.14
CA ALA A 136 -6.44 -10.46 -9.46
C ALA A 136 -5.85 -9.04 -9.40
N ALA A 137 -6.50 -8.10 -8.71
CA ALA A 137 -6.01 -6.72 -8.56
C ALA A 137 -4.66 -6.67 -7.82
N LYS A 138 -4.48 -7.47 -6.76
CA LYS A 138 -3.23 -7.52 -6.00
C LYS A 138 -2.11 -8.27 -6.73
N ALA A 139 -2.43 -9.29 -7.52
CA ALA A 139 -1.47 -9.92 -8.43
C ALA A 139 -0.98 -8.93 -9.51
N ALA A 140 -1.86 -8.06 -10.01
CA ALA A 140 -1.48 -6.98 -10.92
C ALA A 140 -0.51 -5.98 -10.26
N VAL A 141 -0.70 -5.63 -8.98
CA VAL A 141 0.25 -4.80 -8.20
C VAL A 141 1.62 -5.49 -8.11
N GLU A 142 1.69 -6.80 -7.93
CA GLU A 142 2.96 -7.53 -7.93
C GLU A 142 3.66 -7.49 -9.28
N GLY A 143 2.90 -7.65 -10.38
CA GLY A 143 3.40 -7.50 -11.74
C GLY A 143 3.95 -6.09 -11.97
N LEU A 144 3.19 -5.07 -11.56
CA LEU A 144 3.58 -3.65 -11.62
C LEU A 144 4.86 -3.38 -10.83
N THR A 145 4.98 -3.94 -9.62
CA THR A 145 6.18 -3.81 -8.77
C THR A 145 7.43 -4.28 -9.51
N ARG A 146 7.39 -5.47 -10.09
CA ARG A 146 8.53 -6.06 -10.81
C ARG A 146 8.87 -5.29 -12.09
N ALA A 147 7.87 -4.90 -12.87
CA ALA A 147 8.05 -4.13 -14.10
C ALA A 147 8.65 -2.76 -13.82
N SER A 148 8.07 -2.01 -12.87
CA SER A 148 8.58 -0.69 -12.49
C SER A 148 9.98 -0.75 -11.89
N ALA A 149 10.28 -1.78 -11.10
CA ALA A 149 11.63 -2.00 -10.60
C ALA A 149 12.63 -2.21 -11.76
N ALA A 150 12.26 -2.98 -12.78
CA ALA A 150 13.11 -3.20 -13.97
C ALA A 150 13.32 -1.90 -14.75
N ASP A 151 12.27 -1.10 -14.95
CA ASP A 151 12.33 0.15 -15.69
C ASP A 151 13.24 1.20 -15.02
N TYR A 152 13.19 1.27 -13.67
CA TYR A 152 13.75 2.40 -12.94
C TYR A 152 14.97 2.08 -12.06
N ALA A 153 15.39 0.80 -11.93
CA ALA A 153 16.51 0.41 -11.08
C ALA A 153 17.81 1.19 -11.41
N LYS A 154 18.12 1.37 -12.70
CA LYS A 154 19.30 2.12 -13.16
C LYS A 154 19.20 3.63 -12.93
N ARG A 155 18.02 4.12 -12.55
CA ARG A 155 17.75 5.52 -12.24
C ARG A 155 17.71 5.79 -10.73
N GLY A 156 18.18 4.86 -9.91
CA GLY A 156 18.20 5.02 -8.46
C GLY A 156 16.84 4.80 -7.76
N ILE A 157 15.78 4.37 -8.49
CA ILE A 157 14.48 4.14 -7.88
C ILE A 157 14.35 2.67 -7.47
N ARG A 158 13.92 2.43 -6.24
CA ARG A 158 13.64 1.10 -5.68
C ARG A 158 12.14 0.93 -5.49
N VAL A 159 11.58 -0.09 -6.12
CA VAL A 159 10.14 -0.39 -6.06
C VAL A 159 9.97 -1.76 -5.43
N ASN A 160 9.29 -1.82 -4.28
CA ASN A 160 8.99 -3.05 -3.58
C ASN A 160 7.53 -3.06 -3.13
N ALA A 161 6.99 -4.24 -2.88
CA ALA A 161 5.65 -4.39 -2.33
C ALA A 161 5.65 -5.24 -1.06
N ILE A 162 4.69 -5.00 -0.19
CA ILE A 162 4.41 -5.81 0.98
C ILE A 162 3.15 -6.63 0.68
N ALA A 163 3.15 -7.91 1.05
CA ALA A 163 2.01 -8.82 0.93
C ALA A 163 1.49 -9.22 2.33
N PRO A 164 0.59 -8.42 2.92
CA PRO A 164 -0.06 -8.75 4.18
C PRO A 164 -1.07 -9.87 4.01
N ALA A 165 -1.42 -10.52 5.13
CA ALA A 165 -2.64 -11.29 5.29
C ALA A 165 -3.69 -10.47 6.07
N MET A 166 -4.61 -11.16 6.77
CA MET A 166 -5.60 -10.49 7.60
C MET A 166 -4.90 -9.66 8.67
N THR A 167 -5.19 -8.37 8.67
CA THR A 167 -4.58 -7.38 9.57
C THR A 167 -5.70 -6.56 10.22
N ASP A 168 -5.60 -6.30 11.51
CA ASP A 168 -6.56 -5.49 12.25
C ASP A 168 -6.48 -4.02 11.81
N THR A 169 -7.51 -3.57 11.10
CA THR A 169 -7.60 -2.22 10.51
C THR A 169 -9.06 -1.83 10.37
N PRO A 170 -9.40 -0.55 10.26
CA PRO A 170 -10.77 -0.13 9.94
C PRO A 170 -11.32 -0.78 8.65
N MET A 171 -10.46 -1.06 7.67
CA MET A 171 -10.87 -1.73 6.42
C MET A 171 -11.35 -3.17 6.65
N SER A 172 -10.74 -3.90 7.59
CA SER A 172 -11.06 -5.30 7.90
C SER A 172 -12.09 -5.47 9.03
N GLU A 173 -12.46 -4.40 9.72
CA GLU A 173 -13.37 -4.43 10.88
C GLU A 173 -14.67 -5.19 10.59
N HIS A 174 -15.26 -4.96 9.42
CA HIS A 174 -16.49 -5.64 9.00
C HIS A 174 -16.34 -7.15 8.83
N LEU A 175 -15.12 -7.68 8.64
CA LEU A 175 -14.80 -9.11 8.55
C LEU A 175 -14.55 -9.72 9.94
N LEU A 176 -14.17 -8.90 10.91
CA LEU A 176 -13.78 -9.29 12.26
C LEU A 176 -14.86 -8.94 13.31
N LYS A 177 -16.15 -8.86 12.89
CA LYS A 177 -17.27 -8.33 13.67
C LYS A 177 -17.55 -9.02 15.00
N ASN A 178 -17.14 -10.28 15.16
CA ASN A 178 -17.40 -11.08 16.35
C ASN A 178 -16.24 -12.00 16.65
N ASP A 179 -16.17 -12.49 17.88
CA ASP A 179 -15.11 -13.36 18.38
C ASP A 179 -14.91 -14.63 17.56
N ALA A 180 -16.01 -15.21 17.03
CA ALA A 180 -15.94 -16.41 16.21
C ALA A 180 -15.20 -16.14 14.88
N SER A 181 -15.55 -15.04 14.19
CA SER A 181 -14.87 -14.63 12.95
C SER A 181 -13.40 -14.28 13.20
N ARG A 182 -13.10 -13.59 14.31
CA ARG A 182 -11.73 -13.28 14.72
C ARG A 182 -10.94 -14.55 14.99
N LYS A 183 -11.48 -15.47 15.77
CA LYS A 183 -10.83 -16.76 16.08
C LYS A 183 -10.55 -17.61 14.83
N ILE A 184 -11.49 -17.64 13.87
CA ILE A 184 -11.27 -18.33 12.60
C ILE A 184 -10.10 -17.68 11.85
N SER A 185 -10.07 -16.34 11.79
CA SER A 185 -8.99 -15.61 11.14
C SER A 185 -7.64 -15.86 11.83
N ASP A 186 -7.61 -15.86 13.16
CA ASP A 186 -6.39 -16.16 13.93
C ASP A 186 -5.84 -17.56 13.59
N LEU A 187 -6.72 -18.56 13.56
CA LEU A 187 -6.35 -19.96 13.26
C LEU A 187 -5.85 -20.17 11.82
N MET A 188 -6.17 -19.27 10.89
CA MET A 188 -5.64 -19.33 9.53
C MET A 188 -4.15 -18.99 9.47
N HIS A 189 -3.62 -18.24 10.45
CA HIS A 189 -2.24 -17.81 10.46
C HIS A 189 -1.36 -18.76 11.29
N PRO A 190 -0.27 -19.29 10.73
CA PRO A 190 0.67 -20.15 11.49
C PRO A 190 1.17 -19.55 12.79
N VAL A 191 1.30 -18.22 12.89
CA VAL A 191 1.66 -17.53 14.15
C VAL A 191 0.53 -17.47 15.18
N GLY A 192 -0.68 -17.95 14.85
CA GLY A 192 -1.82 -18.06 15.78
C GLY A 192 -2.60 -16.78 16.02
N ARG A 193 -2.38 -15.72 15.25
CA ARG A 193 -3.14 -14.46 15.29
C ARG A 193 -3.14 -13.73 13.97
N ILE A 194 -4.09 -12.82 13.78
CA ILE A 194 -4.03 -11.81 12.71
C ILE A 194 -2.91 -10.80 12.98
N GLY A 195 -2.49 -10.08 11.93
CA GLY A 195 -1.48 -9.03 12.03
C GLY A 195 -2.03 -7.74 12.64
N GLU A 196 -1.14 -6.93 13.17
CA GLU A 196 -1.44 -5.55 13.58
C GLU A 196 -1.04 -4.57 12.47
N ALA A 197 -1.80 -3.48 12.32
CA ALA A 197 -1.51 -2.46 11.30
C ALA A 197 -0.10 -1.88 11.44
N LYS A 198 0.41 -1.77 12.66
CA LYS A 198 1.75 -1.28 12.98
C LYS A 198 2.84 -2.21 12.44
N GLU A 199 2.71 -3.53 12.56
CA GLU A 199 3.70 -4.50 12.06
C GLU A 199 3.92 -4.36 10.55
N ILE A 200 2.84 -4.09 9.80
CA ILE A 200 2.93 -3.87 8.36
C ILE A 200 3.56 -2.50 8.05
N ALA A 201 3.20 -1.47 8.83
CA ALA A 201 3.75 -0.13 8.68
C ALA A 201 5.24 -0.07 9.00
N ASP A 202 5.71 -0.80 10.01
CA ASP A 202 7.13 -0.88 10.37
C ASP A 202 7.97 -1.40 9.20
N VAL A 203 7.48 -2.42 8.48
CA VAL A 203 8.15 -2.93 7.27
C VAL A 203 8.09 -1.92 6.13
N ALA A 204 6.98 -1.19 5.97
CA ALA A 204 6.85 -0.15 4.95
C ALA A 204 7.84 1.00 5.21
N SER A 205 7.94 1.46 6.45
CA SER A 205 8.88 2.50 6.86
C SER A 205 10.33 2.05 6.70
N TRP A 206 10.65 0.79 7.07
CA TRP A 206 11.97 0.21 6.83
C TRP A 206 12.32 0.17 5.33
N LEU A 207 11.38 -0.18 4.45
CA LEU A 207 11.59 -0.14 3.00
C LEU A 207 11.88 1.27 2.47
N VAL A 208 11.35 2.30 3.12
CA VAL A 208 11.63 3.70 2.79
C VAL A 208 12.99 4.14 3.31
N ASN A 209 13.33 3.87 4.57
CA ASN A 209 14.47 4.49 5.24
C ASN A 209 15.65 3.55 5.53
N GLY A 210 15.41 2.24 5.77
CA GLY A 210 16.41 1.30 6.26
C GLY A 210 16.81 0.19 5.29
N ALA A 211 16.04 -0.06 4.24
CA ALA A 211 16.31 -1.15 3.32
C ALA A 211 17.57 -0.88 2.45
N PRO A 212 18.40 -1.91 2.20
CA PRO A 212 19.60 -1.73 1.40
C PRO A 212 19.28 -1.34 -0.05
N GLU A 213 20.19 -0.57 -0.67
CA GLU A 213 20.08 -0.13 -2.08
C GLU A 213 20.02 -1.30 -3.09
N TRP A 214 20.44 -2.49 -2.68
CA TRP A 214 20.40 -3.70 -3.51
C TRP A 214 19.00 -4.34 -3.61
N MET A 215 18.02 -3.80 -2.84
CA MET A 215 16.69 -4.37 -2.71
C MET A 215 15.67 -3.64 -3.60
N THR A 216 15.24 -4.29 -4.69
CA THR A 216 14.18 -3.79 -5.57
C THR A 216 13.43 -4.94 -6.24
N GLY A 217 12.19 -4.73 -6.65
CA GLY A 217 11.32 -5.73 -7.30
C GLY A 217 10.83 -6.83 -6.37
N GLN A 218 10.97 -6.67 -5.05
CA GLN A 218 10.62 -7.69 -4.07
C GLN A 218 9.15 -7.59 -3.65
N ILE A 219 8.56 -8.75 -3.41
CA ILE A 219 7.26 -8.89 -2.77
C ILE A 219 7.50 -9.52 -1.39
N ILE A 220 7.35 -8.74 -0.34
CA ILE A 220 7.69 -9.14 1.02
C ILE A 220 6.45 -9.59 1.75
N GLY A 221 6.40 -10.88 2.09
CA GLY A 221 5.31 -11.45 2.89
C GLY A 221 5.40 -11.01 4.35
N VAL A 222 4.42 -10.24 4.80
CA VAL A 222 4.21 -9.90 6.23
C VAL A 222 2.82 -10.42 6.60
N ASN A 223 2.71 -11.73 6.77
CA ASN A 223 1.43 -12.45 6.70
C ASN A 223 1.28 -13.58 7.74
N GLY A 224 2.09 -13.54 8.80
CA GLY A 224 2.04 -14.55 9.87
C GLY A 224 2.30 -15.99 9.38
N GLY A 225 3.01 -16.14 8.25
CA GLY A 225 3.33 -17.43 7.65
C GLY A 225 2.24 -18.00 6.73
N LEU A 226 1.05 -17.37 6.63
CA LEU A 226 -0.07 -17.88 5.83
C LEU A 226 0.32 -18.11 4.36
N GLY A 227 1.23 -17.29 3.81
CA GLY A 227 1.67 -17.38 2.43
C GLY A 227 2.72 -18.46 2.14
N THR A 228 3.36 -19.06 3.15
CA THR A 228 4.57 -19.87 2.96
C THR A 228 4.68 -21.11 3.82
N ILE A 229 3.99 -21.16 4.96
CA ILE A 229 4.10 -22.24 5.93
C ILE A 229 2.78 -23.01 5.99
N LYS A 230 2.88 -24.35 6.05
CA LYS A 230 1.77 -25.23 6.46
C LYS A 230 2.11 -25.73 7.85
N PRO A 231 1.34 -25.39 8.89
CA PRO A 231 1.50 -25.91 10.23
C PRO A 231 1.14 -27.39 10.29
#